data_e3de3b1801ec7f711ddefabc513ef15b
#
_entry.id   e3de3b1801ec7f711ddefabc513ef15b
#
_cell.length_a   1.000
_cell.length_b   1.000
_cell.length_c   1.000
_cell.angle_alpha   90.00
_cell.angle_beta   90.00
_cell.angle_gamma   90.00
#
_symmetry.space_group_name_H-M   'P 1'
#
loop_
_entity.id
_entity.type
_entity.pdbx_description
1 polymer ?
#
loop_
_entity_poly.entity_id
_entity_poly.type
_entity_poly.pdbx_seq_one_letter_code
_entity_poly.pdbx_strand_id
1 'polypeptide(L)'
;MFKNYNSSRLVELSKKGSILEKDEEFWLINDWKDNRNPKSLQKILNSYLRLAVSYAKKYSSYGLSLDDLTHEGVLGIMHALDKFDTTKDFRLSTYASWWIRASIQDFILKNWSVVRTGSTASQKALFFNLKKIKQQINSVSREFMGQDEINKVSTMLNVKSLEVQNMESRLTGGDLHLNQKVDNESENDLMDLLQDERQNPEESFEDYNDQKVKKNFINEAINTLNDREKTIINLRKFREKSITLDELGQKLKISKERVRQIETKALDKLKKAILEISQQEKEFFI
;
A
#
# COMPACT_ATOMS: atom_id res chain seq x y z
N MET A 1 2.79 -19.15 -23.70
CA MET A 1 3.24 -20.55 -23.96
C MET A 1 3.81 -21.10 -22.66
N PHE A 2 2.95 -21.53 -21.72
CA PHE A 2 3.40 -22.09 -20.43
C PHE A 2 3.75 -23.54 -20.64
N LYS A 3 5.07 -23.83 -20.58
CA LYS A 3 5.59 -25.20 -20.62
C LYS A 3 4.98 -26.00 -19.46
N ASN A 4 4.42 -27.17 -19.78
CA ASN A 4 4.08 -28.22 -18.82
C ASN A 4 5.30 -28.44 -17.91
N TYR A 5 5.29 -27.89 -16.69
CA TYR A 5 6.21 -28.34 -15.67
C TYR A 5 5.78 -29.76 -15.32
N ASN A 6 6.58 -30.74 -15.76
CA ASN A 6 6.54 -32.10 -15.29
C ASN A 6 6.28 -32.10 -13.78
N SER A 7 5.43 -33.01 -13.33
CA SER A 7 4.97 -33.18 -11.95
C SER A 7 6.07 -32.76 -10.95
N SER A 8 5.86 -31.70 -10.22
CA SER A 8 6.84 -31.25 -9.25
C SER A 8 7.11 -32.39 -8.27
N ARG A 9 8.33 -32.47 -7.76
CA ARG A 9 8.74 -33.48 -6.77
C ARG A 9 7.75 -33.55 -5.60
N LEU A 10 7.16 -32.42 -5.23
CA LEU A 10 6.16 -32.34 -4.18
C LEU A 10 4.85 -33.05 -4.55
N VAL A 11 4.41 -32.96 -5.82
CA VAL A 11 3.23 -33.68 -6.30
C VAL A 11 3.47 -35.18 -6.27
N GLU A 12 4.64 -35.65 -6.60
CA GLU A 12 5.00 -37.09 -6.52
C GLU A 12 5.06 -37.56 -5.07
N LEU A 13 5.69 -36.79 -4.18
CA LEU A 13 5.71 -37.08 -2.74
C LEU A 13 4.31 -37.11 -2.14
N SER A 14 3.42 -36.21 -2.57
CA SER A 14 2.05 -36.16 -2.09
C SER A 14 1.23 -37.43 -2.39
N LYS A 15 1.59 -38.16 -3.45
CA LYS A 15 0.95 -39.43 -3.80
C LYS A 15 1.39 -40.59 -2.91
N LYS A 16 2.58 -40.51 -2.30
CA LYS A 16 3.15 -41.54 -1.41
C LYS A 16 2.68 -41.45 0.04
N GLY A 17 2.11 -40.31 0.43
CA GLY A 17 1.62 -40.09 1.80
C GLY A 17 0.44 -41.00 2.12
N SER A 18 0.51 -41.73 3.24
CA SER A 18 -0.60 -42.52 3.79
C SER A 18 -1.59 -41.60 4.51
N ILE A 19 -2.86 -41.95 4.47
CA ILE A 19 -3.89 -41.26 5.26
C ILE A 19 -3.76 -41.77 6.69
N LEU A 20 -3.68 -40.86 7.65
CA LEU A 20 -3.61 -41.19 9.08
C LEU A 20 -5.02 -41.51 9.61
N GLU A 21 -5.09 -42.52 10.48
CA GLU A 21 -6.24 -42.79 11.33
C GLU A 21 -6.38 -41.71 12.41
N LYS A 22 -7.57 -41.54 12.97
CA LYS A 22 -7.87 -40.45 13.90
C LYS A 22 -7.03 -40.53 15.16
N ASP A 23 -6.90 -41.69 15.73
CA ASP A 23 -6.16 -41.89 16.99
C ASP A 23 -4.65 -41.69 16.79
N GLU A 24 -4.11 -42.16 15.65
CA GLU A 24 -2.72 -41.95 15.27
C GLU A 24 -2.45 -40.43 15.01
N GLU A 25 -3.39 -39.74 14.34
CA GLU A 25 -3.30 -38.32 14.10
C GLU A 25 -3.22 -37.54 15.40
N PHE A 26 -4.11 -37.80 16.34
CA PHE A 26 -4.13 -37.13 17.65
C PHE A 26 -2.88 -37.42 18.49
N TRP A 27 -2.41 -38.65 18.46
CA TRP A 27 -1.16 -39.04 19.14
C TRP A 27 0.04 -38.27 18.56
N LEU A 28 0.18 -38.21 17.24
CA LEU A 28 1.26 -37.49 16.58
C LEU A 28 1.19 -35.95 16.83
N ILE A 29 -0.01 -35.40 16.89
CA ILE A 29 -0.19 -33.96 17.17
C ILE A 29 0.22 -33.64 18.59
N ASN A 30 -0.18 -34.46 19.57
CA ASN A 30 0.19 -34.27 20.96
C ASN A 30 1.70 -34.45 21.15
N ASP A 31 2.32 -35.50 20.54
CA ASP A 31 3.78 -35.70 20.60
C ASP A 31 4.55 -34.51 20.01
N TRP A 32 4.02 -33.90 18.90
CA TRP A 32 4.59 -32.65 18.35
C TRP A 32 4.44 -31.47 19.32
N LYS A 33 3.29 -31.32 19.97
CA LYS A 33 3.03 -30.20 20.87
C LYS A 33 3.84 -30.28 22.16
N ASP A 34 3.91 -31.46 22.75
CA ASP A 34 4.54 -31.68 24.06
C ASP A 34 6.06 -31.82 23.94
N ASN A 35 6.52 -32.59 22.95
CA ASN A 35 7.93 -32.99 22.82
C ASN A 35 8.66 -32.30 21.67
N ARG A 36 7.95 -31.54 20.81
CA ARG A 36 8.50 -30.94 19.59
C ARG A 36 9.24 -31.95 18.71
N ASN A 37 8.75 -33.19 18.64
CA ASN A 37 9.38 -34.28 17.93
C ASN A 37 9.32 -34.04 16.39
N PRO A 38 10.46 -33.84 15.69
CA PRO A 38 10.48 -33.58 14.29
C PRO A 38 9.98 -34.75 13.42
N LYS A 39 10.11 -35.99 13.91
CA LYS A 39 9.61 -37.16 13.17
C LYS A 39 8.08 -37.18 13.12
N SER A 40 7.42 -36.84 14.22
CA SER A 40 5.96 -36.74 14.29
C SER A 40 5.44 -35.62 13.39
N LEU A 41 6.09 -34.47 13.40
CA LEU A 41 5.79 -33.39 12.48
C LEU A 41 5.93 -33.83 11.02
N GLN A 42 7.06 -34.44 10.66
CA GLN A 42 7.32 -34.90 9.30
C GLN A 42 6.26 -35.92 8.82
N LYS A 43 5.83 -36.82 9.69
CA LYS A 43 4.80 -37.82 9.37
C LYS A 43 3.45 -37.14 9.12
N ILE A 44 3.07 -36.18 9.93
CA ILE A 44 1.85 -35.38 9.73
C ILE A 44 1.94 -34.61 8.39
N LEU A 45 3.02 -33.83 8.17
CA LEU A 45 3.16 -33.04 6.96
C LEU A 45 3.11 -33.89 5.69
N ASN A 46 3.75 -35.05 5.68
CA ASN A 46 3.72 -35.96 4.54
C ASN A 46 2.30 -36.47 4.25
N SER A 47 1.52 -36.78 5.28
CA SER A 47 0.13 -37.24 5.13
C SER A 47 -0.80 -36.12 4.63
N TYR A 48 -0.56 -34.88 5.04
CA TYR A 48 -1.35 -33.72 4.66
C TYR A 48 -0.84 -32.99 3.41
N LEU A 49 0.33 -33.37 2.86
CA LEU A 49 0.89 -32.76 1.67
C LEU A 49 -0.07 -32.83 0.46
N ARG A 50 -0.81 -33.94 0.33
CA ARG A 50 -1.84 -34.10 -0.71
C ARG A 50 -2.93 -33.04 -0.61
N LEU A 51 -3.31 -32.67 0.60
CA LEU A 51 -4.31 -31.60 0.84
C LEU A 51 -3.73 -30.24 0.39
N ALA A 52 -2.50 -29.90 0.80
CA ALA A 52 -1.83 -28.65 0.38
C ALA A 52 -1.72 -28.55 -1.14
N VAL A 53 -1.27 -29.61 -1.83
CA VAL A 53 -1.20 -29.66 -3.31
C VAL A 53 -2.57 -29.48 -3.95
N SER A 54 -3.63 -30.06 -3.38
CA SER A 54 -5.00 -29.91 -3.90
C SER A 54 -5.47 -28.45 -3.83
N TYR A 55 -5.16 -27.74 -2.75
CA TYR A 55 -5.47 -26.32 -2.62
C TYR A 55 -4.57 -25.47 -3.55
N ALA A 56 -3.27 -25.74 -3.61
CA ALA A 56 -2.35 -25.02 -4.49
C ALA A 56 -2.78 -25.08 -5.96
N LYS A 57 -3.24 -26.25 -6.43
CA LYS A 57 -3.77 -26.41 -7.79
C LYS A 57 -4.98 -25.52 -8.08
N LYS A 58 -5.87 -25.26 -7.11
CA LYS A 58 -7.01 -24.37 -7.31
C LYS A 58 -6.60 -22.92 -7.55
N TYR A 59 -5.41 -22.54 -7.10
CA TYR A 59 -4.87 -21.19 -7.22
C TYR A 59 -3.77 -21.07 -8.28
N SER A 60 -3.46 -22.11 -9.04
CA SER A 60 -2.43 -22.10 -10.11
C SER A 60 -2.70 -21.08 -11.22
N SER A 61 -3.96 -20.67 -11.41
CA SER A 61 -4.36 -19.69 -12.43
C SER A 61 -3.87 -18.26 -12.16
N TYR A 62 -3.29 -17.98 -10.98
CA TYR A 62 -2.72 -16.67 -10.65
C TYR A 62 -1.27 -16.48 -11.14
N GLY A 63 -0.68 -17.46 -11.85
CA GLY A 63 0.63 -17.35 -12.50
C GLY A 63 1.82 -17.61 -11.58
N LEU A 64 1.61 -17.96 -10.32
CA LEU A 64 2.67 -18.32 -9.38
C LEU A 64 3.06 -19.79 -9.46
N SER A 65 4.28 -20.10 -9.04
CA SER A 65 4.79 -21.49 -9.03
C SER A 65 3.93 -22.40 -8.16
N LEU A 66 3.56 -23.58 -8.69
CA LEU A 66 2.80 -24.57 -7.92
C LEU A 66 3.55 -25.04 -6.67
N ASP A 67 4.88 -25.11 -6.76
CA ASP A 67 5.72 -25.50 -5.63
C ASP A 67 5.69 -24.49 -4.52
N ASP A 68 5.78 -23.19 -4.84
CA ASP A 68 5.71 -22.13 -3.86
C ASP A 68 4.33 -22.09 -3.19
N LEU A 69 3.25 -22.19 -3.97
CA LEU A 69 1.89 -22.30 -3.44
C LEU A 69 1.72 -23.52 -2.51
N THR A 70 2.38 -24.64 -2.86
CA THR A 70 2.33 -25.84 -2.04
C THR A 70 3.11 -25.67 -0.74
N HIS A 71 4.28 -25.05 -0.77
CA HIS A 71 5.06 -24.74 0.44
C HIS A 71 4.31 -23.81 1.38
N GLU A 72 3.66 -22.77 0.85
CA GLU A 72 2.79 -21.91 1.66
C GLU A 72 1.59 -22.67 2.25
N GLY A 73 1.03 -23.61 1.48
CA GLY A 73 0.02 -24.52 2.00
C GLY A 73 0.54 -25.38 3.18
N VAL A 74 1.78 -25.87 3.09
CA VAL A 74 2.43 -26.61 4.17
C VAL A 74 2.66 -25.73 5.41
N LEU A 75 3.09 -24.47 5.22
CA LEU A 75 3.18 -23.50 6.32
C LEU A 75 1.82 -23.27 6.97
N GLY A 76 0.75 -23.21 6.18
CA GLY A 76 -0.63 -23.17 6.68
C GLY A 76 -0.97 -24.39 7.56
N ILE A 77 -0.55 -25.60 7.19
CA ILE A 77 -0.73 -26.81 8.02
C ILE A 77 0.04 -26.67 9.34
N MET A 78 1.27 -26.17 9.33
CA MET A 78 2.06 -25.95 10.54
C MET A 78 1.39 -24.95 11.48
N HIS A 79 0.87 -23.85 10.96
CA HIS A 79 0.08 -22.90 11.77
C HIS A 79 -1.19 -23.52 12.34
N ALA A 80 -1.84 -24.40 11.57
CA ALA A 80 -3.01 -25.14 12.05
C ALA A 80 -2.62 -26.08 13.21
N LEU A 81 -1.51 -26.81 13.09
CA LEU A 81 -1.02 -27.74 14.14
C LEU A 81 -0.78 -27.04 15.47
N ASP A 82 -0.13 -25.86 15.44
CA ASP A 82 0.17 -25.13 16.67
C ASP A 82 -1.10 -24.68 17.42
N LYS A 83 -2.17 -24.38 16.69
CA LYS A 83 -3.44 -23.88 17.25
C LYS A 83 -4.54 -24.93 17.36
N PHE A 84 -4.33 -26.14 16.84
CA PHE A 84 -5.34 -27.19 16.85
C PHE A 84 -5.58 -27.69 18.26
N ASP A 85 -6.81 -27.89 18.64
CA ASP A 85 -7.21 -28.42 19.96
C ASP A 85 -7.68 -29.87 19.80
N THR A 86 -6.89 -30.80 20.35
CA THR A 86 -7.16 -32.24 20.28
C THR A 86 -8.28 -32.70 21.21
N THR A 87 -8.75 -31.82 22.13
CA THR A 87 -9.90 -32.16 22.99
C THR A 87 -11.23 -32.11 22.23
N LYS A 88 -11.23 -31.41 21.09
CA LYS A 88 -12.41 -31.30 20.21
C LYS A 88 -12.43 -32.46 19.22
N ASP A 89 -13.60 -33.05 19.05
CA ASP A 89 -13.80 -34.26 18.21
C ASP A 89 -13.82 -33.94 16.70
N PHE A 90 -12.88 -33.08 16.21
CA PHE A 90 -12.77 -32.74 14.79
C PHE A 90 -11.43 -33.24 14.23
N ARG A 91 -11.41 -33.57 12.91
CA ARG A 91 -10.21 -33.92 12.20
C ARG A 91 -9.35 -32.68 11.90
N LEU A 92 -8.03 -32.80 11.98
CA LEU A 92 -7.11 -31.76 11.62
C LEU A 92 -7.34 -31.24 10.18
N SER A 93 -7.70 -32.11 9.22
CA SER A 93 -7.97 -31.75 7.83
C SER A 93 -8.98 -30.61 7.69
N THR A 94 -10.06 -30.65 8.47
CA THR A 94 -11.11 -29.62 8.44
C THR A 94 -10.57 -28.28 8.91
N TYR A 95 -9.84 -28.27 10.02
CA TYR A 95 -9.24 -27.04 10.58
C TYR A 95 -8.09 -26.52 9.71
N ALA A 96 -7.18 -27.39 9.27
CA ALA A 96 -6.06 -27.04 8.43
C ALA A 96 -6.48 -26.45 7.08
N SER A 97 -7.61 -26.88 6.53
CA SER A 97 -8.11 -26.37 5.25
C SER A 97 -8.32 -24.85 5.25
N TRP A 98 -8.70 -24.25 6.36
CA TRP A 98 -8.85 -22.81 6.55
C TRP A 98 -7.48 -22.11 6.54
N TRP A 99 -6.52 -22.66 7.28
CA TRP A 99 -5.18 -22.12 7.35
C TRP A 99 -4.42 -22.23 6.05
N ILE A 100 -4.53 -23.38 5.36
CA ILE A 100 -3.93 -23.60 4.04
C ILE A 100 -4.44 -22.53 3.06
N ARG A 101 -5.77 -22.32 3.02
CA ARG A 101 -6.39 -21.32 2.15
C ARG A 101 -5.90 -19.92 2.49
N ALA A 102 -5.88 -19.56 3.77
CA ALA A 102 -5.45 -18.25 4.22
C ALA A 102 -3.98 -17.96 3.86
N SER A 103 -3.06 -18.92 4.10
CA SER A 103 -1.65 -18.78 3.77
C SER A 103 -1.42 -18.65 2.26
N ILE A 104 -2.04 -19.50 1.45
CA ILE A 104 -1.93 -19.43 -0.02
C ILE A 104 -2.48 -18.10 -0.54
N GLN A 105 -3.63 -17.66 -0.06
CA GLN A 105 -4.22 -16.38 -0.50
C GLN A 105 -3.36 -15.18 -0.09
N ASP A 106 -2.80 -15.19 1.11
CA ASP A 106 -1.92 -14.11 1.56
C ASP A 106 -0.62 -14.06 0.75
N PHE A 107 -0.06 -15.23 0.42
CA PHE A 107 1.11 -15.34 -0.45
C PHE A 107 0.84 -14.80 -1.87
N ILE A 108 -0.31 -15.15 -2.45
CA ILE A 108 -0.73 -14.65 -3.78
C ILE A 108 -0.81 -13.12 -3.76
N LEU A 109 -1.50 -12.53 -2.79
CA LEU A 109 -1.66 -11.06 -2.69
C LEU A 109 -0.33 -10.33 -2.54
N LYS A 110 0.68 -10.97 -1.95
CA LYS A 110 2.02 -10.39 -1.76
C LYS A 110 2.91 -10.51 -3.00
N ASN A 111 2.73 -11.55 -3.80
CA ASN A 111 3.68 -11.93 -4.86
C ASN A 111 3.07 -11.90 -6.28
N TRP A 112 1.77 -11.60 -6.43
CA TRP A 112 1.11 -11.55 -7.72
C TRP A 112 1.59 -10.37 -8.59
N SER A 113 1.90 -9.22 -7.98
CA SER A 113 2.36 -8.01 -8.64
C SER A 113 3.45 -7.33 -7.80
N VAL A 114 4.35 -6.60 -8.44
CA VAL A 114 5.38 -5.78 -7.78
C VAL A 114 4.73 -4.75 -6.87
N VAL A 115 3.65 -4.12 -7.33
CA VAL A 115 2.85 -3.19 -6.53
C VAL A 115 1.86 -3.98 -5.68
N ARG A 116 2.06 -3.97 -4.36
CA ARG A 116 1.20 -4.70 -3.42
C ARG A 116 -0.25 -4.22 -3.49
N THR A 117 -1.14 -5.16 -3.68
CA THR A 117 -2.60 -4.96 -3.71
C THR A 117 -3.26 -5.75 -2.60
N GLY A 118 -4.46 -5.32 -2.16
CA GLY A 118 -5.28 -6.15 -1.27
C GLY A 118 -4.93 -6.09 0.21
N SER A 119 -4.60 -4.91 0.72
CA SER A 119 -4.35 -4.70 2.16
C SER A 119 -5.62 -4.79 3.01
N THR A 120 -6.79 -4.40 2.48
CA THR A 120 -8.07 -4.41 3.18
C THR A 120 -8.89 -5.67 2.90
N ALA A 121 -9.83 -5.99 3.79
CA ALA A 121 -10.72 -7.14 3.62
C ALA A 121 -11.58 -7.04 2.34
N SER A 122 -12.05 -5.83 2.00
CA SER A 122 -12.80 -5.55 0.77
C SER A 122 -11.96 -5.80 -0.48
N GLN A 123 -10.70 -5.33 -0.50
CA GLN A 123 -9.78 -5.55 -1.62
C GLN A 123 -9.43 -7.03 -1.80
N LYS A 124 -9.25 -7.78 -0.69
CA LYS A 124 -9.05 -9.25 -0.75
C LYS A 124 -10.26 -9.95 -1.36
N ALA A 125 -11.46 -9.59 -0.92
CA ALA A 125 -12.70 -10.15 -1.46
C ALA A 125 -12.86 -9.85 -2.96
N LEU A 126 -12.58 -8.61 -3.39
CA LEU A 126 -12.59 -8.21 -4.79
C LEU A 126 -11.58 -9.01 -5.61
N PHE A 127 -10.32 -9.07 -5.19
CA PHE A 127 -9.25 -9.74 -5.92
C PHE A 127 -9.60 -11.20 -6.27
N PHE A 128 -10.14 -11.96 -5.31
CA PHE A 128 -10.43 -13.38 -5.53
C PHE A 128 -11.78 -13.64 -6.18
N ASN A 129 -12.75 -12.75 -6.04
CA ASN A 129 -14.11 -12.98 -6.54
C ASN A 129 -14.46 -12.23 -7.82
N LEU A 130 -13.76 -11.10 -8.14
CA LEU A 130 -14.11 -10.24 -9.28
C LEU A 130 -14.17 -11.01 -10.60
N LYS A 131 -13.15 -11.84 -10.89
CA LYS A 131 -13.09 -12.65 -12.11
C LYS A 131 -14.29 -13.59 -12.23
N LYS A 132 -14.66 -14.25 -11.12
CA LYS A 132 -15.81 -15.18 -11.08
C LYS A 132 -17.13 -14.43 -11.29
N ILE A 133 -17.29 -13.29 -10.62
CA ILE A 133 -18.51 -12.47 -10.75
C ILE A 133 -18.62 -11.88 -12.16
N LYS A 134 -17.51 -11.41 -12.75
CA LYS A 134 -17.45 -10.92 -14.13
C LYS A 134 -17.92 -12.00 -15.12
N GLN A 135 -17.52 -13.26 -14.92
CA GLN A 135 -18.01 -14.39 -15.72
C GLN A 135 -19.52 -14.64 -15.53
N GLN A 136 -20.05 -14.52 -14.31
CA GLN A 136 -21.48 -14.71 -14.03
C GLN A 136 -22.37 -13.62 -14.63
N ILE A 137 -21.85 -12.39 -14.73
CA ILE A 137 -22.59 -11.24 -15.30
C ILE A 137 -22.50 -11.22 -16.84
N ASN A 138 -21.81 -12.18 -17.47
CA ASN A 138 -21.59 -12.24 -18.92
C ASN A 138 -20.84 -11.03 -19.50
N SER A 139 -20.09 -10.29 -18.70
CA SER A 139 -19.29 -9.14 -19.15
C SER A 139 -17.91 -9.52 -19.69
N VAL A 140 -17.68 -10.79 -20.00
CA VAL A 140 -16.39 -11.33 -20.46
C VAL A 140 -15.94 -10.77 -21.80
N SER A 141 -16.90 -10.29 -22.63
CA SER A 141 -16.62 -9.75 -23.97
C SER A 141 -16.11 -8.31 -23.97
N ARG A 142 -16.11 -7.60 -22.83
CA ARG A 142 -15.62 -6.23 -22.72
C ARG A 142 -14.37 -6.18 -21.86
N GLU A 143 -13.43 -5.34 -22.25
CA GLU A 143 -12.19 -5.13 -21.51
C GLU A 143 -12.46 -4.56 -20.12
N PHE A 144 -13.38 -3.59 -20.04
CA PHE A 144 -13.83 -2.97 -18.79
C PHE A 144 -15.32 -3.13 -18.56
N MET A 145 -15.73 -3.22 -17.29
CA MET A 145 -17.14 -3.30 -16.86
C MET A 145 -17.84 -1.95 -17.03
N GLY A 146 -19.11 -1.98 -17.41
CA GLY A 146 -19.99 -0.82 -17.39
C GLY A 146 -20.38 -0.41 -15.96
N GLN A 147 -20.89 0.83 -15.80
CA GLN A 147 -21.26 1.37 -14.49
C GLN A 147 -22.31 0.51 -13.77
N ASP A 148 -23.28 -0.07 -14.51
CA ASP A 148 -24.30 -0.95 -13.94
C ASP A 148 -23.72 -2.26 -13.40
N GLU A 149 -22.71 -2.80 -14.08
CA GLU A 149 -22.01 -4.02 -13.67
C GLU A 149 -21.16 -3.77 -12.42
N ILE A 150 -20.48 -2.61 -12.36
CA ILE A 150 -19.73 -2.16 -11.19
C ILE A 150 -20.65 -2.03 -9.98
N ASN A 151 -21.84 -1.44 -10.16
CA ASN A 151 -22.84 -1.29 -9.09
C ASN A 151 -23.35 -2.66 -8.60
N LYS A 152 -23.56 -3.62 -9.51
CA LYS A 152 -23.94 -5.01 -9.15
C LYS A 152 -22.85 -5.68 -8.32
N VAL A 153 -21.58 -5.59 -8.73
CA VAL A 153 -20.43 -6.13 -7.97
C VAL A 153 -20.31 -5.47 -6.61
N SER A 154 -20.44 -4.14 -6.56
CA SER A 154 -20.42 -3.33 -5.34
C SER A 154 -21.47 -3.84 -4.33
N THR A 155 -22.70 -4.09 -4.79
CA THR A 155 -23.79 -4.61 -3.95
C THR A 155 -23.56 -6.05 -3.51
N MET A 156 -23.08 -6.93 -4.41
CA MET A 156 -22.83 -8.35 -4.10
C MET A 156 -21.71 -8.55 -3.06
N LEU A 157 -20.67 -7.72 -3.11
CA LEU A 157 -19.51 -7.84 -2.21
C LEU A 157 -19.52 -6.83 -1.06
N ASN A 158 -20.53 -5.96 -1.01
CA ASN A 158 -20.65 -4.87 -0.02
C ASN A 158 -19.39 -4.00 0.05
N VAL A 159 -18.94 -3.52 -1.12
CA VAL A 159 -17.74 -2.68 -1.29
C VAL A 159 -18.09 -1.43 -2.07
N LYS A 160 -17.27 -0.37 -1.97
CA LYS A 160 -17.53 0.87 -2.72
C LYS A 160 -17.26 0.67 -4.22
N SER A 161 -18.07 1.29 -5.08
CA SER A 161 -17.95 1.21 -6.55
C SER A 161 -16.58 1.69 -7.04
N LEU A 162 -15.99 2.70 -6.40
CA LEU A 162 -14.63 3.16 -6.70
C LEU A 162 -13.57 2.08 -6.44
N GLU A 163 -13.73 1.27 -5.39
CA GLU A 163 -12.80 0.16 -5.10
C GLU A 163 -12.90 -0.94 -6.16
N VAL A 164 -14.12 -1.17 -6.71
CA VAL A 164 -14.32 -2.13 -7.80
C VAL A 164 -13.63 -1.65 -9.07
N GLN A 165 -13.78 -0.38 -9.45
CA GLN A 165 -13.10 0.23 -10.61
C GLN A 165 -11.59 0.16 -10.49
N ASN A 166 -11.05 0.56 -9.35
CA ASN A 166 -9.62 0.51 -9.07
C ASN A 166 -9.05 -0.91 -9.12
N MET A 167 -9.79 -1.90 -8.62
CA MET A 167 -9.37 -3.30 -8.67
C MET A 167 -9.44 -3.84 -10.09
N GLU A 168 -10.47 -3.48 -10.86
CA GLU A 168 -10.61 -3.90 -12.24
C GLU A 168 -9.46 -3.40 -13.11
N SER A 169 -9.13 -2.11 -13.03
CA SER A 169 -8.02 -1.53 -13.81
C SER A 169 -6.68 -2.21 -13.50
N ARG A 170 -6.44 -2.58 -12.23
CA ARG A 170 -5.23 -3.32 -11.82
C ARG A 170 -5.20 -4.75 -12.34
N LEU A 171 -6.35 -5.45 -12.34
CA LEU A 171 -6.43 -6.83 -12.82
C LEU A 171 -6.40 -6.93 -14.34
N THR A 172 -6.81 -5.89 -15.07
CA THR A 172 -6.84 -5.86 -16.53
C THR A 172 -5.50 -5.37 -17.11
N GLY A 173 -4.90 -4.32 -16.52
CA GLY A 173 -3.68 -3.71 -17.05
C GLY A 173 -2.39 -4.48 -16.79
N GLY A 174 -2.32 -5.26 -15.69
CA GLY A 174 -1.07 -5.93 -15.27
C GLY A 174 0.08 -4.95 -15.00
N ASP A 175 1.26 -5.50 -14.75
CA ASP A 175 2.50 -4.71 -14.62
C ASP A 175 3.12 -4.52 -16.01
N LEU A 176 3.43 -3.28 -16.39
CA LEU A 176 4.11 -2.95 -17.65
C LEU A 176 5.62 -3.05 -17.47
N HIS A 177 6.30 -3.64 -18.44
CA HIS A 177 7.76 -3.70 -18.47
C HIS A 177 8.30 -2.44 -19.14
N LEU A 178 9.08 -1.65 -18.43
CA LEU A 178 9.65 -0.40 -18.95
C LEU A 178 10.60 -0.61 -20.16
N ASN A 179 11.22 -1.76 -20.24
CA ASN A 179 12.09 -2.14 -21.37
C ASN A 179 11.29 -2.72 -22.55
N GLN A 180 9.97 -2.63 -22.53
CA GLN A 180 9.16 -3.02 -23.66
C GLN A 180 9.24 -1.93 -24.73
N LYS A 181 9.49 -2.33 -25.99
CA LYS A 181 9.51 -1.41 -27.11
C LYS A 181 8.13 -0.82 -27.34
N VAL A 182 8.08 0.48 -27.63
CA VAL A 182 6.83 1.22 -27.87
C VAL A 182 6.14 0.69 -29.13
N ASP A 183 6.93 0.48 -30.20
CA ASP A 183 6.49 -0.10 -31.46
C ASP A 183 7.52 -1.12 -31.95
N ASN A 184 7.08 -2.07 -32.82
CA ASN A 184 7.97 -3.07 -33.41
C ASN A 184 9.05 -2.44 -34.33
N GLU A 185 8.87 -1.21 -34.79
CA GLU A 185 9.77 -0.49 -35.68
C GLU A 185 10.61 0.58 -34.96
N SER A 186 10.27 0.93 -33.71
CA SER A 186 11.01 1.93 -32.93
C SER A 186 12.12 1.27 -32.09
N GLU A 187 13.28 1.94 -31.99
CA GLU A 187 14.33 1.55 -31.05
C GLU A 187 14.04 2.01 -29.62
N ASN A 188 13.05 2.88 -29.43
CA ASN A 188 12.72 3.49 -28.13
C ASN A 188 11.94 2.52 -27.25
N ASP A 189 12.36 2.43 -25.98
CA ASP A 189 11.67 1.71 -24.92
C ASP A 189 10.63 2.61 -24.23
N LEU A 190 9.66 2.00 -23.53
CA LEU A 190 8.70 2.75 -22.68
C LEU A 190 9.39 3.61 -21.64
N MET A 191 10.59 3.21 -21.21
CA MET A 191 11.40 3.97 -20.26
C MET A 191 11.82 5.35 -20.82
N ASP A 192 12.09 5.45 -22.13
CA ASP A 192 12.51 6.70 -22.78
C ASP A 192 11.37 7.72 -22.88
N LEU A 193 10.12 7.27 -22.77
CA LEU A 193 8.94 8.13 -22.77
C LEU A 193 8.59 8.69 -21.38
N LEU A 194 9.26 8.20 -20.31
CA LEU A 194 9.00 8.70 -18.96
C LEU A 194 9.64 10.08 -18.81
N GLN A 195 8.79 11.07 -18.52
CA GLN A 195 9.23 12.42 -18.22
C GLN A 195 9.75 12.48 -16.79
N ASP A 196 10.90 13.12 -16.59
CA ASP A 196 11.40 13.46 -15.24
C ASP A 196 10.51 14.54 -14.63
N GLU A 197 9.95 14.27 -13.46
CA GLU A 197 9.10 15.22 -12.72
C GLU A 197 9.91 16.26 -11.95
N ARG A 198 11.24 16.16 -11.96
CA ARG A 198 12.09 17.16 -11.31
C ARG A 198 12.03 18.45 -12.07
N GLN A 199 12.03 19.56 -11.34
CA GLN A 199 12.16 20.87 -11.92
C GLN A 199 13.42 20.93 -12.79
N ASN A 200 13.30 21.55 -13.97
CA ASN A 200 14.46 21.76 -14.80
C ASN A 200 15.42 22.83 -14.16
N PRO A 201 16.67 22.92 -14.61
CA PRO A 201 17.62 23.89 -14.04
C PRO A 201 17.15 25.34 -14.15
N GLU A 202 16.40 25.68 -15.19
CA GLU A 202 15.84 27.02 -15.42
C GLU A 202 14.81 27.35 -14.36
N GLU A 203 13.79 26.50 -14.17
CA GLU A 203 12.76 26.65 -13.14
C GLU A 203 13.36 26.71 -11.72
N SER A 204 14.35 25.85 -11.44
CA SER A 204 15.05 25.85 -10.14
C SER A 204 15.80 27.15 -9.90
N PHE A 205 16.41 27.72 -10.95
CA PHE A 205 17.12 28.99 -10.87
C PHE A 205 16.15 30.17 -10.74
N GLU A 206 15.05 30.17 -11.47
CA GLU A 206 13.99 31.17 -11.35
C GLU A 206 13.42 31.20 -9.94
N ASP A 207 13.03 30.04 -9.41
CA ASP A 207 12.53 29.91 -8.04
C ASP A 207 13.55 30.43 -6.99
N TYR A 208 14.84 30.07 -7.15
CA TYR A 208 15.91 30.56 -6.27
C TYR A 208 16.07 32.08 -6.36
N ASN A 209 16.08 32.63 -7.56
CA ASN A 209 16.21 34.08 -7.77
C ASN A 209 15.01 34.84 -7.24
N ASP A 210 13.82 34.34 -7.47
CA ASP A 210 12.57 34.93 -6.96
C ASP A 210 12.52 34.93 -5.43
N GLN A 211 12.92 33.82 -4.81
CA GLN A 211 13.03 33.75 -3.35
C GLN A 211 14.06 34.78 -2.82
N LYS A 212 15.18 34.96 -3.50
CA LYS A 212 16.20 35.94 -3.13
C LYS A 212 15.67 37.37 -3.26
N VAL A 213 14.99 37.69 -4.34
CA VAL A 213 14.35 38.97 -4.57
C VAL A 213 13.26 39.25 -3.54
N LYS A 214 12.36 38.29 -3.31
CA LYS A 214 11.31 38.39 -2.28
C LYS A 214 11.89 38.61 -0.87
N LYS A 215 13.00 37.91 -0.55
CA LYS A 215 13.70 38.06 0.72
C LYS A 215 14.32 39.45 0.88
N ASN A 216 14.87 40.03 -0.18
CA ASN A 216 15.40 41.39 -0.16
C ASN A 216 14.29 42.41 0.08
N PHE A 217 13.17 42.35 -0.63
CA PHE A 217 12.02 43.22 -0.38
C PHE A 217 11.47 43.12 1.05
N ILE A 218 11.40 41.92 1.60
CA ILE A 218 11.00 41.72 3.00
C ILE A 218 11.99 42.37 3.96
N ASN A 219 13.30 42.20 3.75
CA ASN A 219 14.33 42.81 4.59
C ASN A 219 14.29 44.34 4.54
N GLU A 220 14.11 44.95 3.35
CA GLU A 220 13.97 46.39 3.19
C GLU A 220 12.70 46.91 3.88
N ALA A 221 11.56 46.20 3.70
CA ALA A 221 10.31 46.55 4.35
C ALA A 221 10.40 46.44 5.89
N ILE A 222 11.13 45.46 6.45
CA ILE A 222 11.36 45.36 7.90
C ILE A 222 12.09 46.60 8.42
N ASN A 223 12.98 47.21 7.61
CA ASN A 223 13.73 48.39 8.02
C ASN A 223 12.82 49.64 8.23
N THR A 224 11.64 49.65 7.63
CA THR A 224 10.66 50.73 7.81
C THR A 224 9.87 50.64 9.15
N LEU A 225 9.96 49.51 9.85
CA LEU A 225 9.26 49.29 11.10
C LEU A 225 10.01 49.87 12.32
N ASN A 226 9.29 50.23 13.37
CA ASN A 226 9.87 50.64 14.66
C ASN A 226 10.51 49.40 15.37
N ASP A 227 11.49 49.61 16.23
CA ASP A 227 12.22 48.56 16.94
C ASP A 227 11.33 47.57 17.71
N ARG A 228 10.24 48.06 18.29
CA ARG A 228 9.25 47.19 18.97
C ARG A 228 8.46 46.34 17.99
N GLU A 229 8.06 46.90 16.86
CA GLU A 229 7.36 46.19 15.77
C GLU A 229 8.29 45.13 15.15
N LYS A 230 9.55 45.49 14.88
CA LYS A 230 10.60 44.55 14.39
C LYS A 230 10.79 43.36 15.32
N THR A 231 10.88 43.62 16.63
CA THR A 231 11.08 42.56 17.62
C THR A 231 9.89 41.59 17.66
N ILE A 232 8.65 42.11 17.64
CA ILE A 232 7.45 41.27 17.64
C ILE A 232 7.37 40.41 16.37
N ILE A 233 7.57 40.99 15.19
CA ILE A 233 7.50 40.28 13.92
C ILE A 233 8.61 39.24 13.84
N ASN A 234 9.85 39.55 14.17
CA ASN A 234 10.96 38.61 14.15
C ASN A 234 10.73 37.41 15.07
N LEU A 235 10.21 37.63 16.28
CA LEU A 235 10.00 36.56 17.25
C LEU A 235 8.77 35.70 16.94
N ARG A 236 7.79 36.24 16.19
CA ARG A 236 6.54 35.54 15.86
C ARG A 236 6.55 34.85 14.50
N LYS A 237 7.14 35.48 13.47
CA LYS A 237 7.00 35.06 12.06
C LYS A 237 8.29 34.52 11.44
N PHE A 238 9.46 34.97 11.89
CA PHE A 238 10.74 34.59 11.28
C PHE A 238 11.56 33.58 12.09
N ARG A 239 11.01 33.02 13.18
CA ARG A 239 11.62 31.93 13.92
C ARG A 239 10.92 30.60 13.63
N GLU A 240 11.69 29.52 13.55
CA GLU A 240 11.16 28.16 13.42
C GLU A 240 10.17 27.80 14.55
N LYS A 241 10.45 28.23 15.79
CA LYS A 241 9.50 28.14 16.92
C LYS A 241 8.95 29.54 17.21
N SER A 242 7.71 29.77 16.77
CA SER A 242 7.01 31.02 17.06
C SER A 242 6.69 31.14 18.55
N ILE A 243 7.03 32.30 19.15
CA ILE A 243 6.72 32.60 20.55
C ILE A 243 5.24 32.96 20.67
N THR A 244 4.56 32.55 21.77
CA THR A 244 3.15 32.86 22.00
C THR A 244 2.94 34.36 22.30
N LEU A 245 1.70 34.87 22.09
CA LEU A 245 1.37 36.26 22.39
C LEU A 245 1.50 36.58 23.89
N ASP A 246 1.24 35.58 24.75
CA ASP A 246 1.34 35.72 26.22
C ASP A 246 2.80 35.84 26.66
N GLU A 247 3.69 35.01 26.15
CA GLU A 247 5.13 35.06 26.43
C GLU A 247 5.75 36.38 25.96
N LEU A 248 5.33 36.89 24.77
CA LEU A 248 5.76 38.16 24.25
C LEU A 248 5.23 39.32 25.12
N GLY A 249 3.99 39.22 25.59
CA GLY A 249 3.40 40.17 26.51
C GLY A 249 4.20 40.31 27.80
N GLN A 250 4.57 39.18 28.41
CA GLN A 250 5.44 39.13 29.59
C GLN A 250 6.82 39.74 29.32
N LYS A 251 7.45 39.39 28.19
CA LYS A 251 8.80 39.85 27.81
C LYS A 251 8.86 41.34 27.54
N LEU A 252 7.81 41.90 26.93
CA LEU A 252 7.72 43.33 26.57
C LEU A 252 6.98 44.16 27.64
N LYS A 253 6.49 43.52 28.70
CA LYS A 253 5.69 44.14 29.79
C LYS A 253 4.44 44.86 29.29
N ILE A 254 3.71 44.22 28.35
CA ILE A 254 2.46 44.75 27.78
C ILE A 254 1.41 43.62 27.74
N SER A 255 0.13 43.97 27.62
CA SER A 255 -0.93 42.99 27.55
C SER A 255 -0.89 42.20 26.23
N LYS A 256 -1.36 40.94 26.27
CA LYS A 256 -1.53 40.06 25.09
C LYS A 256 -2.26 40.78 23.96
N GLU A 257 -3.36 41.43 24.27
CA GLU A 257 -4.15 42.14 23.26
C GLU A 257 -3.37 43.31 22.64
N ARG A 258 -2.54 43.99 23.44
CA ARG A 258 -1.66 45.06 22.93
C ARG A 258 -0.59 44.49 21.97
N VAL A 259 0.00 43.31 22.25
CA VAL A 259 0.91 42.63 21.34
C VAL A 259 0.21 42.33 20.03
N ARG A 260 -1.03 41.80 20.06
CA ARG A 260 -1.85 41.51 18.89
C ARG A 260 -2.12 42.74 18.04
N GLN A 261 -2.48 43.86 18.68
CA GLN A 261 -2.72 45.14 17.98
C GLN A 261 -1.45 45.66 17.29
N ILE A 262 -0.28 45.56 17.95
CA ILE A 262 0.99 45.96 17.34
C ILE A 262 1.37 45.03 16.20
N GLU A 263 1.22 43.72 16.36
CA GLU A 263 1.45 42.72 15.31
C GLU A 263 0.61 43.01 14.05
N THR A 264 -0.70 43.22 14.20
CA THR A 264 -1.60 43.54 13.09
C THR A 264 -1.18 44.83 12.36
N LYS A 265 -0.92 45.92 13.13
CA LYS A 265 -0.47 47.17 12.55
C LYS A 265 0.88 47.04 11.85
N ALA A 266 1.81 46.26 12.40
CA ALA A 266 3.11 46.03 11.82
C ALA A 266 3.01 45.21 10.51
N LEU A 267 2.12 44.21 10.45
CA LEU A 267 1.86 43.44 9.24
C LEU A 267 1.23 44.29 8.12
N ASP A 268 0.29 45.21 8.49
CA ASP A 268 -0.31 46.14 7.54
C ASP A 268 0.71 47.14 6.97
N LYS A 269 1.63 47.63 7.83
CA LYS A 269 2.74 48.52 7.40
C LYS A 269 3.68 47.73 6.47
N LEU A 270 4.08 46.52 6.85
CA LEU A 270 4.94 45.66 6.00
C LEU A 270 4.31 45.41 4.64
N LYS A 271 3.02 45.07 4.60
CA LYS A 271 2.32 44.84 3.33
C LYS A 271 2.33 46.07 2.42
N LYS A 272 2.09 47.25 2.99
CA LYS A 272 2.18 48.50 2.22
C LYS A 272 3.59 48.80 1.74
N ALA A 273 4.59 48.70 2.62
CA ALA A 273 5.99 48.92 2.28
C ALA A 273 6.50 47.99 1.20
N ILE A 274 6.15 46.68 1.26
CA ILE A 274 6.55 45.71 0.23
C ILE A 274 5.95 46.09 -1.13
N LEU A 275 4.68 46.48 -1.20
CA LEU A 275 4.03 46.91 -2.44
C LEU A 275 4.63 48.21 -3.02
N GLU A 276 5.01 49.15 -2.14
CA GLU A 276 5.67 50.40 -2.55
C GLU A 276 7.11 50.17 -3.06
N ILE A 277 7.88 49.32 -2.37
CA ILE A 277 9.29 49.04 -2.73
C ILE A 277 9.36 48.18 -4.00
N SER A 278 8.48 47.17 -4.14
CA SER A 278 8.52 46.24 -5.27
C SER A 278 7.98 46.84 -6.55
N GLN A 279 7.12 47.85 -6.47
CA GLN A 279 6.35 48.40 -7.62
C GLN A 279 5.58 47.30 -8.40
N GLN A 280 5.37 46.13 -7.78
CA GLN A 280 4.70 45.00 -8.41
C GLN A 280 3.30 44.78 -7.85
N GLU A 281 2.45 44.09 -8.61
CA GLU A 281 1.11 43.74 -8.20
C GLU A 281 1.10 42.70 -7.08
N LYS A 282 0.01 42.65 -6.31
CA LYS A 282 -0.13 41.70 -5.20
C LYS A 282 0.05 40.24 -5.58
N GLU A 283 -0.25 39.91 -6.82
CA GLU A 283 -0.17 38.56 -7.37
C GLU A 283 1.25 37.99 -7.43
N PHE A 284 2.27 38.84 -7.52
CA PHE A 284 3.69 38.42 -7.48
C PHE A 284 4.11 37.80 -6.12
N PHE A 285 3.37 38.09 -5.05
CA PHE A 285 3.71 37.64 -3.69
C PHE A 285 2.83 36.53 -3.18
N ILE A 286 1.86 36.08 -3.94
CA ILE A 286 0.97 34.94 -3.62
C ILE A 286 1.50 33.68 -4.29
#